data_bf65d39f52d5b6c63575b780b46b1e33
#
_entry.id   bf65d39f52d5b6c63575b780b46b1e33
#
_cell.length_a   1.000
_cell.length_b   1.000
_cell.length_c   1.000
_cell.angle_alpha   90.00
_cell.angle_beta   90.00
_cell.angle_gamma   90.00
#
_symmetry.space_group_name_H-M   'P 1'
#
loop_
_entity.id
_entity.type
_entity.pdbx_description
1 polymer ?
#
loop_
_entity_poly.entity_id
_entity_poly.type
_entity_poly.pdbx_seq_one_letter_code
_entity_poly.pdbx_strand_id
1 'polypeptide(L)'
;MNNLSHQKKLEFYQALVNKNSQYEGVFFVGVKTTGIFCHATCPAKKPKFENCEFFISAQDALLASYRPCQRCKPLLLPDAASPIIQQLMTEVEKSPEKRWTDADFDALGIDSSTVRRQFKKRFGMTFVAYARARRMGFAMKQVRAGEKVIDTQLAVGYESSSGFREAFSRIMGSAPAKKNQIQILKTTWIDTPLGAMVAIASEHALFLLAFVDTRGLARDVERLRVRLKAAIVPGDNAILQQIKNELSDYFLGEKLTFNVPIEIIGTEFQQKVWRMLQTIPVGKTWSYSTLAIAVGQPTACRAVANANGRNQLALIIPCHRVINVNGQIGGYAGGIARKAWLLAHEEKYLLE
;
A
#
# COMPACT_ATOMS: atom_id res chain seq x y z
N MET A 1 -22.16 -14.66 -14.85
CA MET A 1 -21.53 -16.01 -15.04
C MET A 1 -20.11 -15.79 -15.53
N ASN A 2 -19.11 -16.24 -14.77
CA ASN A 2 -17.69 -16.02 -15.08
C ASN A 2 -17.27 -16.76 -16.38
N ASN A 3 -17.15 -16.02 -17.48
CA ASN A 3 -16.72 -16.56 -18.78
C ASN A 3 -15.18 -16.62 -18.88
N LEU A 4 -14.52 -17.23 -17.87
CA LEU A 4 -13.08 -17.47 -17.93
C LEU A 4 -12.76 -18.49 -19.03
N SER A 5 -11.87 -18.13 -19.95
CA SER A 5 -11.39 -19.05 -20.99
C SER A 5 -10.75 -20.30 -20.38
N HIS A 6 -10.78 -21.42 -21.09
CA HIS A 6 -10.17 -22.67 -20.65
C HIS A 6 -8.68 -22.48 -20.33
N GLN A 7 -7.96 -21.70 -21.14
CA GLN A 7 -6.56 -21.39 -20.94
C GLN A 7 -6.32 -20.59 -19.63
N LYS A 8 -7.21 -19.65 -19.29
CA LYS A 8 -7.12 -18.89 -18.03
C LYS A 8 -7.40 -19.76 -16.81
N LYS A 9 -8.31 -20.71 -16.91
CA LYS A 9 -8.58 -21.70 -15.85
C LYS A 9 -7.37 -22.62 -15.62
N LEU A 10 -6.66 -23.01 -16.67
CA LEU A 10 -5.41 -23.79 -16.55
C LEU A 10 -4.30 -22.96 -15.88
N GLU A 11 -4.13 -21.70 -16.24
CA GLU A 11 -3.17 -20.79 -15.61
C GLU A 11 -3.45 -20.66 -14.10
N PHE A 12 -4.72 -20.44 -13.72
CA PHE A 12 -5.12 -20.35 -12.32
C PHE A 12 -4.90 -21.67 -11.57
N TYR A 13 -5.15 -22.79 -12.22
CA TYR A 13 -4.88 -24.10 -11.61
C TYR A 13 -3.38 -24.34 -11.38
N GLN A 14 -2.53 -23.98 -12.33
CA GLN A 14 -1.06 -24.02 -12.14
C GLN A 14 -0.62 -23.14 -10.97
N ALA A 15 -1.15 -21.92 -10.87
CA ALA A 15 -0.90 -21.02 -9.75
C ALA A 15 -1.36 -21.61 -8.41
N LEU A 16 -2.52 -22.27 -8.38
CA LEU A 16 -3.04 -22.97 -7.21
C LEU A 16 -2.13 -24.13 -6.77
N VAL A 17 -1.69 -24.98 -7.72
CA VAL A 17 -0.83 -26.15 -7.44
C VAL A 17 0.51 -25.69 -6.88
N ASN A 18 1.10 -24.68 -7.49
CA ASN A 18 2.40 -24.11 -7.11
C ASN A 18 2.32 -23.15 -5.89
N LYS A 19 1.13 -22.93 -5.33
CA LYS A 19 0.89 -21.95 -4.25
C LYS A 19 1.50 -20.58 -4.57
N ASN A 20 1.35 -20.13 -5.81
CA ASN A 20 1.97 -18.90 -6.27
C ASN A 20 1.34 -17.68 -5.61
N SER A 21 2.09 -17.03 -4.71
CA SER A 21 1.63 -15.85 -3.96
C SER A 21 1.36 -14.63 -4.84
N GLN A 22 1.87 -14.59 -6.07
CA GLN A 22 1.56 -13.51 -7.03
C GLN A 22 0.09 -13.51 -7.47
N TYR A 23 -0.60 -14.64 -7.27
CA TYR A 23 -2.01 -14.79 -7.59
C TYR A 23 -2.92 -14.67 -6.36
N GLU A 24 -2.38 -14.29 -5.21
CA GLU A 24 -3.17 -14.03 -4.02
C GLU A 24 -4.09 -12.82 -4.26
N GLY A 25 -5.40 -12.99 -4.03
CA GLY A 25 -6.40 -11.95 -4.31
C GLY A 25 -6.78 -11.79 -5.81
N VAL A 26 -6.07 -12.44 -6.74
CA VAL A 26 -6.36 -12.38 -8.19
C VAL A 26 -7.52 -13.32 -8.56
N PHE A 27 -7.60 -14.47 -7.91
CA PHE A 27 -8.69 -15.41 -8.07
C PHE A 27 -8.96 -16.20 -6.80
N PHE A 28 -10.14 -16.78 -6.76
CA PHE A 28 -10.56 -17.73 -5.73
C PHE A 28 -10.93 -19.06 -6.40
N VAL A 29 -10.66 -20.17 -5.71
CA VAL A 29 -10.99 -21.50 -6.20
C VAL A 29 -12.08 -22.12 -5.36
N GLY A 30 -13.22 -22.40 -5.95
CA GLY A 30 -14.30 -23.22 -5.40
C GLY A 30 -14.01 -24.70 -5.64
N VAL A 31 -14.03 -25.48 -4.57
CA VAL A 31 -13.84 -26.95 -4.62
C VAL A 31 -15.22 -27.60 -4.63
N LYS A 32 -15.66 -28.08 -5.79
CA LYS A 32 -17.02 -28.63 -6.03
C LYS A 32 -17.37 -29.74 -5.06
N THR A 33 -16.42 -30.60 -4.72
CA THR A 33 -16.63 -31.76 -3.82
C THR A 33 -16.89 -31.38 -2.37
N THR A 34 -16.48 -30.18 -1.94
CA THR A 34 -16.59 -29.75 -0.54
C THR A 34 -17.47 -28.50 -0.35
N GLY A 35 -17.80 -27.81 -1.46
CA GLY A 35 -18.51 -26.54 -1.41
C GLY A 35 -17.70 -25.42 -0.73
N ILE A 36 -16.36 -25.54 -0.69
CA ILE A 36 -15.48 -24.57 -0.02
C ILE A 36 -14.71 -23.80 -1.08
N PHE A 37 -14.58 -22.46 -0.91
CA PHE A 37 -13.65 -21.68 -1.73
C PHE A 37 -12.45 -21.19 -0.94
N CYS A 38 -11.31 -21.09 -1.62
CA CYS A 38 -9.98 -20.83 -1.07
C CYS A 38 -9.22 -19.79 -1.88
N HIS A 39 -8.18 -19.21 -1.28
CA HIS A 39 -7.11 -18.49 -1.99
C HIS A 39 -6.18 -19.43 -2.78
N ALA A 40 -5.42 -18.85 -3.72
CA ALA A 40 -4.39 -19.56 -4.49
C ALA A 40 -3.33 -20.23 -3.59
N THR A 41 -2.96 -19.60 -2.49
CA THR A 41 -1.90 -20.07 -1.56
C THR A 41 -2.40 -20.96 -0.43
N CYS A 42 -3.68 -21.37 -0.43
CA CYS A 42 -4.26 -22.18 0.63
C CYS A 42 -3.39 -23.40 0.97
N PRO A 43 -3.08 -23.69 2.26
CA PRO A 43 -2.25 -24.83 2.66
C PRO A 43 -2.96 -26.19 2.53
N ALA A 44 -4.26 -26.21 2.27
CA ALA A 44 -5.05 -27.44 2.12
C ALA A 44 -4.57 -28.29 0.93
N LYS A 45 -4.93 -29.58 0.93
CA LYS A 45 -4.68 -30.51 -0.20
C LYS A 45 -5.32 -29.94 -1.46
N LYS A 46 -4.58 -29.96 -2.56
CA LYS A 46 -5.05 -29.41 -3.83
C LYS A 46 -6.10 -30.33 -4.44
N PRO A 47 -7.24 -29.78 -4.89
CA PRO A 47 -8.24 -30.55 -5.62
C PRO A 47 -7.73 -30.88 -7.03
N LYS A 48 -8.33 -31.88 -7.69
CA LYS A 48 -8.11 -32.11 -9.11
C LYS A 48 -8.75 -30.98 -9.93
N PHE A 49 -8.24 -30.72 -11.13
CA PHE A 49 -8.70 -29.63 -11.99
C PHE A 49 -10.21 -29.68 -12.28
N GLU A 50 -10.75 -30.85 -12.56
CA GLU A 50 -12.18 -31.08 -12.83
C GLU A 50 -13.09 -30.70 -11.65
N ASN A 51 -12.54 -30.69 -10.43
CA ASN A 51 -13.26 -30.31 -9.20
C ASN A 51 -13.05 -28.85 -8.82
N CYS A 52 -12.35 -28.07 -9.65
CA CYS A 52 -12.14 -26.65 -9.45
C CYS A 52 -13.13 -25.81 -10.21
N GLU A 53 -13.62 -24.77 -9.57
CA GLU A 53 -14.31 -23.66 -10.20
C GLU A 53 -13.57 -22.37 -9.80
N PHE A 54 -13.32 -21.49 -10.76
CA PHE A 54 -12.49 -20.30 -10.52
C PHE A 54 -13.35 -19.06 -10.58
N PHE A 55 -13.15 -18.16 -9.60
CA PHE A 55 -13.86 -16.90 -9.43
C PHE A 55 -12.86 -15.76 -9.35
N ILE A 56 -13.20 -14.60 -9.92
CA ILE A 56 -12.36 -13.40 -9.85
C ILE A 56 -12.58 -12.67 -8.52
N SER A 57 -13.74 -12.83 -7.88
CA SER A 57 -14.04 -12.24 -6.59
C SER A 57 -14.54 -13.27 -5.58
N ALA A 58 -14.35 -12.97 -4.29
CA ALA A 58 -14.93 -13.75 -3.21
C ALA A 58 -16.47 -13.70 -3.23
N GLN A 59 -17.03 -12.56 -3.68
CA GLN A 59 -18.47 -12.37 -3.82
C GLN A 59 -19.06 -13.35 -4.84
N ASP A 60 -18.42 -13.54 -6.00
CA ASP A 60 -18.88 -14.49 -7.02
C ASP A 60 -18.88 -15.93 -6.48
N ALA A 61 -17.87 -16.30 -5.67
CA ALA A 61 -17.80 -17.60 -5.04
C ALA A 61 -18.94 -17.79 -4.01
N LEU A 62 -19.29 -16.76 -3.23
CA LEU A 62 -20.42 -16.78 -2.31
C LEU A 62 -21.75 -16.88 -3.04
N LEU A 63 -21.95 -16.12 -4.13
CA LEU A 63 -23.15 -16.19 -4.97
C LEU A 63 -23.30 -17.56 -5.61
N ALA A 64 -22.20 -18.24 -5.94
CA ALA A 64 -22.19 -19.63 -6.40
C ALA A 64 -22.36 -20.66 -5.26
N SER A 65 -22.75 -20.22 -4.06
CA SER A 65 -23.03 -21.04 -2.88
C SER A 65 -21.83 -21.76 -2.28
N TYR A 66 -20.60 -21.29 -2.55
CA TYR A 66 -19.41 -21.78 -1.86
C TYR A 66 -19.23 -21.10 -0.52
N ARG A 67 -18.87 -21.85 0.53
CA ARG A 67 -18.52 -21.30 1.85
C ARG A 67 -17.02 -20.99 1.96
N PRO A 68 -16.60 -19.97 2.70
CA PRO A 68 -15.20 -19.62 2.84
C PRO A 68 -14.42 -20.70 3.60
N CYS A 69 -13.18 -20.95 3.17
CA CYS A 69 -12.27 -21.87 3.84
C CYS A 69 -11.83 -21.32 5.20
N GLN A 70 -11.98 -22.12 6.26
CA GLN A 70 -11.56 -21.74 7.62
C GLN A 70 -10.03 -21.67 7.80
N ARG A 71 -9.25 -22.37 6.93
CA ARG A 71 -7.77 -22.39 7.01
C ARG A 71 -7.15 -21.16 6.38
N CYS A 72 -7.54 -20.79 5.16
CA CYS A 72 -6.98 -19.63 4.46
C CYS A 72 -7.83 -18.37 4.61
N LYS A 73 -9.06 -18.48 5.16
CA LYS A 73 -9.96 -17.35 5.44
C LYS A 73 -10.10 -16.38 4.27
N PRO A 74 -10.62 -16.81 3.10
CA PRO A 74 -10.58 -16.05 1.86
C PRO A 74 -11.43 -14.78 1.84
N LEU A 75 -12.24 -14.55 2.85
CA LEU A 75 -12.96 -13.28 3.05
C LEU A 75 -12.11 -12.25 3.83
N LEU A 76 -11.03 -12.69 4.49
CA LEU A 76 -10.06 -11.76 5.04
C LEU A 76 -9.12 -11.37 3.90
N LEU A 77 -8.96 -10.08 3.68
CA LEU A 77 -7.96 -9.58 2.75
C LEU A 77 -6.61 -10.19 3.13
N PRO A 78 -5.84 -10.71 2.18
CA PRO A 78 -4.56 -11.39 2.44
C PRO A 78 -3.58 -10.56 3.28
N ASP A 79 -3.75 -9.23 3.25
CA ASP A 79 -2.96 -8.24 3.95
C ASP A 79 -3.78 -7.34 4.89
N ALA A 80 -5.03 -7.68 5.20
CA ALA A 80 -5.77 -6.95 6.23
C ALA A 80 -4.98 -6.97 7.54
N ALA A 81 -4.89 -5.82 8.20
CA ALA A 81 -4.24 -5.74 9.51
C ALA A 81 -4.93 -6.73 10.45
N SER A 82 -4.14 -7.61 11.08
CA SER A 82 -4.70 -8.53 12.08
C SER A 82 -5.40 -7.75 13.18
N PRO A 83 -6.38 -8.33 13.88
CA PRO A 83 -7.04 -7.68 15.01
C PRO A 83 -6.04 -7.11 16.02
N ILE A 84 -4.93 -7.82 16.27
CA ILE A 84 -3.83 -7.36 17.13
C ILE A 84 -3.20 -6.07 16.60
N ILE A 85 -2.90 -6.00 15.31
CA ILE A 85 -2.33 -4.79 14.70
C ILE A 85 -3.31 -3.63 14.76
N GLN A 86 -4.59 -3.87 14.44
CA GLN A 86 -5.63 -2.83 14.51
C GLN A 86 -5.80 -2.30 15.93
N GLN A 87 -5.86 -3.19 16.92
CA GLN A 87 -5.95 -2.83 18.33
C GLN A 87 -4.75 -1.96 18.75
N LEU A 88 -3.52 -2.39 18.46
CA LEU A 88 -2.31 -1.67 18.84
C LEU A 88 -2.19 -0.32 18.14
N MET A 89 -2.57 -0.21 16.88
CA MET A 89 -2.60 1.09 16.18
C MET A 89 -3.64 2.02 16.82
N THR A 90 -4.81 1.52 17.17
CA THR A 90 -5.85 2.29 17.87
C THR A 90 -5.35 2.79 19.23
N GLU A 91 -4.69 1.94 20.00
CA GLU A 91 -4.14 2.33 21.32
C GLU A 91 -3.02 3.37 21.18
N VAL A 92 -2.15 3.27 20.16
CA VAL A 92 -1.13 4.32 19.90
C VAL A 92 -1.77 5.66 19.54
N GLU A 93 -2.89 5.67 18.79
CA GLU A 93 -3.56 6.92 18.42
C GLU A 93 -4.33 7.55 19.61
N LYS A 94 -4.84 6.73 20.53
CA LYS A 94 -5.45 7.23 21.78
C LYS A 94 -4.45 7.92 22.70
N SER A 95 -3.21 7.39 22.77
CA SER A 95 -2.14 7.90 23.66
C SER A 95 -0.81 7.94 22.91
N PRO A 96 -0.63 8.89 21.97
CA PRO A 96 0.55 8.96 21.13
C PRO A 96 1.84 9.32 21.87
N GLU A 97 1.73 9.89 23.09
CA GLU A 97 2.83 10.20 24.00
C GLU A 97 3.35 8.99 24.75
N LYS A 98 2.57 7.90 24.82
CA LYS A 98 2.88 6.72 25.64
C LYS A 98 4.16 6.02 25.19
N ARG A 99 5.02 5.70 26.18
CA ARG A 99 6.16 4.79 26.02
C ARG A 99 5.68 3.35 26.24
N TRP A 100 5.74 2.54 25.21
CA TRP A 100 5.30 1.14 25.24
C TRP A 100 6.41 0.23 25.77
N THR A 101 6.05 -0.70 26.65
CA THR A 101 6.87 -1.73 27.29
C THR A 101 6.25 -3.11 27.07
N ASP A 102 6.96 -4.20 27.41
CA ASP A 102 6.40 -5.54 27.32
C ASP A 102 5.19 -5.73 28.26
N ALA A 103 5.20 -5.09 29.46
CA ALA A 103 4.05 -5.10 30.38
C ALA A 103 2.76 -4.52 29.76
N ASP A 104 2.86 -3.60 28.82
CA ASP A 104 1.70 -3.04 28.13
C ASP A 104 1.06 -4.06 27.20
N PHE A 105 1.84 -4.95 26.57
CA PHE A 105 1.33 -6.04 25.75
C PHE A 105 0.67 -7.11 26.62
N ASP A 106 1.29 -7.44 27.77
CA ASP A 106 0.75 -8.40 28.73
C ASP A 106 -0.61 -7.92 29.26
N ALA A 107 -0.74 -6.60 29.58
CA ALA A 107 -1.99 -6.00 30.01
C ALA A 107 -3.10 -6.07 28.95
N LEU A 108 -2.74 -6.13 27.66
CA LEU A 108 -3.69 -6.31 26.55
C LEU A 108 -3.93 -7.78 26.21
N GLY A 109 -3.27 -8.71 26.90
CA GLY A 109 -3.34 -10.14 26.61
C GLY A 109 -2.66 -10.52 25.29
N ILE A 110 -1.66 -9.75 24.85
CA ILE A 110 -1.00 -9.92 23.56
C ILE A 110 0.47 -10.34 23.77
N ASP A 111 0.85 -11.46 23.18
CA ASP A 111 2.24 -11.92 23.19
C ASP A 111 3.16 -10.97 22.40
N SER A 112 4.23 -10.49 23.06
CA SER A 112 5.16 -9.50 22.50
C SER A 112 5.94 -10.04 21.29
N SER A 113 6.20 -11.34 21.20
CA SER A 113 6.87 -11.97 20.06
C SER A 113 5.96 -11.97 18.82
N THR A 114 4.68 -12.21 19.03
CA THR A 114 3.64 -12.12 18.00
C THR A 114 3.53 -10.70 17.45
N VAL A 115 3.52 -9.69 18.33
CA VAL A 115 3.54 -8.27 17.93
C VAL A 115 4.75 -7.97 17.06
N ARG A 116 5.97 -8.32 17.52
CA ARG A 116 7.22 -8.08 16.77
C ARG A 116 7.18 -8.69 15.38
N ARG A 117 6.76 -9.96 15.28
CA ARG A 117 6.67 -10.69 14.01
C ARG A 117 5.65 -10.07 13.05
N GLN A 118 4.44 -9.76 13.54
CA GLN A 118 3.37 -9.23 12.70
C GLN A 118 3.66 -7.81 12.23
N PHE A 119 4.14 -6.92 13.12
CA PHE A 119 4.52 -5.56 12.75
C PHE A 119 5.69 -5.54 11.77
N LYS A 120 6.74 -6.33 12.00
CA LYS A 120 7.88 -6.40 11.08
C LYS A 120 7.49 -6.94 9.72
N LYS A 121 6.60 -7.95 9.66
CA LYS A 121 6.08 -8.50 8.40
C LYS A 121 5.29 -7.45 7.62
N ARG A 122 4.41 -6.70 8.32
CA ARG A 122 3.50 -5.77 7.67
C ARG A 122 4.11 -4.41 7.35
N PHE A 123 4.87 -3.84 8.29
CA PHE A 123 5.37 -2.45 8.22
C PHE A 123 6.89 -2.36 8.03
N GLY A 124 7.61 -3.48 7.96
CA GLY A 124 9.06 -3.49 7.87
C GLY A 124 9.78 -3.03 9.14
N MET A 125 9.05 -2.59 10.18
CA MET A 125 9.55 -2.08 11.45
C MET A 125 8.89 -2.76 12.64
N THR A 126 9.49 -2.63 13.84
CA THR A 126 8.87 -3.13 15.07
C THR A 126 7.77 -2.17 15.55
N PHE A 127 6.80 -2.68 16.32
CA PHE A 127 5.78 -1.83 16.95
C PHE A 127 6.39 -0.73 17.82
N VAL A 128 7.42 -1.04 18.61
CA VAL A 128 8.10 -0.05 19.47
C VAL A 128 8.74 1.07 18.62
N ALA A 129 9.30 0.74 17.45
CA ALA A 129 9.82 1.75 16.52
C ALA A 129 8.70 2.63 15.94
N TYR A 130 7.57 2.03 15.58
CA TYR A 130 6.36 2.72 15.13
C TYR A 130 5.83 3.68 16.21
N ALA A 131 5.58 3.19 17.43
CA ALA A 131 5.10 3.98 18.55
C ALA A 131 6.06 5.11 18.92
N ARG A 132 7.38 4.85 18.86
CA ARG A 132 8.40 5.90 19.08
C ARG A 132 8.36 6.98 18.02
N ALA A 133 8.22 6.62 16.74
CA ALA A 133 8.11 7.60 15.66
C ALA A 133 6.84 8.45 15.81
N ARG A 134 5.72 7.82 16.17
CA ARG A 134 4.45 8.51 16.43
C ARG A 134 4.56 9.48 17.59
N ARG A 135 5.20 9.06 18.69
CA ARG A 135 5.47 9.88 19.87
C ARG A 135 6.36 11.08 19.53
N MET A 136 7.39 10.92 18.70
CA MET A 136 8.21 12.04 18.24
C MET A 136 7.43 13.00 17.33
N GLY A 137 6.52 12.48 16.51
CA GLY A 137 5.59 13.33 15.73
C GLY A 137 4.70 14.19 16.63
N PHE A 138 4.19 13.61 17.72
CA PHE A 138 3.44 14.35 18.75
C PHE A 138 4.31 15.44 19.43
N ALA A 139 5.52 15.08 19.86
CA ALA A 139 6.47 16.04 20.43
C ALA A 139 6.77 17.21 19.46
N MET A 140 6.98 16.94 18.17
CA MET A 140 7.20 17.99 17.18
C MET A 140 5.99 18.92 17.05
N LYS A 141 4.76 18.38 17.10
CA LYS A 141 3.55 19.19 17.06
C LYS A 141 3.49 20.17 18.24
N GLN A 142 3.78 19.70 19.46
CA GLN A 142 3.82 20.55 20.67
C GLN A 142 4.90 21.63 20.58
N VAL A 143 6.13 21.24 20.20
CA VAL A 143 7.24 22.20 20.02
C VAL A 143 6.90 23.25 18.96
N ARG A 144 6.20 22.91 17.88
CA ARG A 144 5.73 23.88 16.87
C ARG A 144 4.62 24.79 17.37
N ALA A 145 3.76 24.28 18.24
CA ALA A 145 2.70 25.06 18.88
C ALA A 145 3.26 26.08 19.89
N GLY A 146 4.56 26.08 20.16
CA GLY A 146 5.22 27.03 21.06
C GLY A 146 5.55 26.48 22.43
N GLU A 147 5.22 25.22 22.71
CA GLU A 147 5.57 24.56 23.96
C GLU A 147 7.09 24.53 24.17
N LYS A 148 7.52 24.66 25.41
CA LYS A 148 8.95 24.58 25.75
C LYS A 148 9.46 23.16 25.48
N VAL A 149 10.66 23.05 24.93
CA VAL A 149 11.29 21.76 24.60
C VAL A 149 11.40 20.86 25.83
N ILE A 150 11.63 21.43 27.02
CA ILE A 150 11.73 20.68 28.27
C ILE A 150 10.38 20.09 28.68
N ASP A 151 9.28 20.83 28.55
CA ASP A 151 7.94 20.37 28.91
C ASP A 151 7.49 19.27 27.95
N THR A 152 7.74 19.46 26.66
CA THR A 152 7.51 18.43 25.61
C THR A 152 8.32 17.17 25.90
N GLN A 153 9.60 17.29 26.29
CA GLN A 153 10.45 16.14 26.63
C GLN A 153 9.83 15.31 27.75
N LEU A 154 9.38 15.98 28.82
CA LEU A 154 8.75 15.31 29.97
C LEU A 154 7.41 14.67 29.58
N ALA A 155 6.57 15.38 28.80
CA ALA A 155 5.28 14.89 28.33
C ALA A 155 5.40 13.62 27.48
N VAL A 156 6.49 13.44 26.73
CA VAL A 156 6.74 12.24 25.94
C VAL A 156 7.63 11.21 26.66
N GLY A 157 7.82 11.33 27.97
CA GLY A 157 8.46 10.33 28.83
C GLY A 157 9.97 10.19 28.66
N TYR A 158 10.69 11.30 28.39
CA TYR A 158 12.16 11.33 28.40
C TYR A 158 12.68 12.03 29.63
N GLU A 159 13.44 11.30 30.46
CA GLU A 159 14.05 11.83 31.68
C GLU A 159 15.28 12.70 31.39
N SER A 160 16.00 12.45 30.29
CA SER A 160 17.20 13.20 29.92
C SER A 160 17.03 14.00 28.63
N SER A 161 17.53 15.23 28.64
CA SER A 161 17.51 16.13 27.48
C SER A 161 18.40 15.62 26.34
N SER A 162 19.49 14.92 26.63
CA SER A 162 20.36 14.30 25.61
C SER A 162 19.64 13.15 24.90
N GLY A 163 19.03 12.25 25.66
CA GLY A 163 18.25 11.12 25.09
C GLY A 163 17.07 11.58 24.24
N PHE A 164 16.35 12.63 24.69
CA PHE A 164 15.28 13.22 23.89
C PHE A 164 15.81 13.85 22.60
N ARG A 165 16.85 14.69 22.67
CA ARG A 165 17.44 15.34 21.49
C ARG A 165 17.97 14.33 20.48
N GLU A 166 18.61 13.26 20.94
CA GLU A 166 19.12 12.20 20.07
C GLU A 166 17.98 11.45 19.37
N ALA A 167 16.97 11.00 20.11
CA ALA A 167 15.81 10.31 19.56
C ALA A 167 15.02 11.20 18.60
N PHE A 168 14.82 12.46 18.96
CA PHE A 168 14.16 13.46 18.14
C PHE A 168 14.93 13.71 16.84
N SER A 169 16.25 13.98 16.92
CA SER A 169 17.08 14.24 15.75
C SER A 169 17.18 13.04 14.80
N ARG A 170 17.21 11.82 15.34
CA ARG A 170 17.23 10.58 14.55
C ARG A 170 15.97 10.40 13.71
N ILE A 171 14.82 10.76 14.26
CA ILE A 171 13.50 10.58 13.58
C ILE A 171 13.17 11.80 12.73
N MET A 172 13.39 13.00 13.26
CA MET A 172 13.04 14.27 12.61
C MET A 172 14.11 14.82 11.68
N GLY A 173 15.33 14.25 11.70
CA GLY A 173 16.44 14.69 10.85
C GLY A 173 17.18 15.94 11.36
N SER A 174 16.69 16.63 12.42
CA SER A 174 17.39 17.74 13.06
C SER A 174 16.92 17.95 14.50
N ALA A 175 17.69 18.77 15.26
CA ALA A 175 17.41 19.04 16.66
C ALA A 175 16.08 19.82 16.85
N PRO A 176 15.42 19.71 18.02
CA PRO A 176 14.14 20.39 18.32
C PRO A 176 14.21 21.91 18.15
N ALA A 177 15.36 22.53 18.40
CA ALA A 177 15.58 23.96 18.23
C ALA A 177 15.45 24.46 16.77
N LYS A 178 15.62 23.55 15.78
CA LYS A 178 15.49 23.85 14.35
C LYS A 178 14.11 23.47 13.77
N LYS A 179 13.08 23.51 14.60
CA LYS A 179 11.71 23.07 14.31
C LYS A 179 11.10 23.61 13.00
N ASN A 180 11.41 24.87 12.65
CA ASN A 180 10.84 25.54 11.47
C ASN A 180 11.52 25.13 10.15
N GLN A 181 12.62 24.38 10.20
CA GLN A 181 13.38 23.94 9.02
C GLN A 181 13.00 22.52 8.57
N ILE A 182 12.15 21.82 9.32
CA ILE A 182 11.78 20.43 9.05
C ILE A 182 10.35 20.40 8.52
N GLN A 183 10.17 19.89 7.31
CA GLN A 183 8.84 19.53 6.83
C GLN A 183 8.38 18.24 7.51
N ILE A 184 7.14 18.18 7.98
CA ILE A 184 6.56 16.94 8.50
C ILE A 184 5.63 16.36 7.44
N LEU A 185 5.89 15.11 7.07
CA LEU A 185 4.99 14.31 6.29
C LEU A 185 4.37 13.22 7.19
N LYS A 186 3.09 13.02 7.06
CA LYS A 186 2.38 11.93 7.74
C LYS A 186 2.30 10.71 6.85
N THR A 187 2.40 9.54 7.45
CA THR A 187 2.24 8.26 6.74
C THR A 187 1.18 7.40 7.39
N THR A 188 0.40 6.74 6.55
CA THR A 188 -0.61 5.77 6.99
C THR A 188 -0.57 4.54 6.08
N TRP A 189 -1.14 3.42 6.55
CA TRP A 189 -1.33 2.21 5.78
C TRP A 189 -2.80 2.06 5.45
N ILE A 190 -3.08 1.66 4.23
CA ILE A 190 -4.43 1.54 3.67
C ILE A 190 -4.58 0.11 3.16
N ASP A 191 -5.54 -0.62 3.72
CA ASP A 191 -5.86 -1.96 3.24
C ASP A 191 -6.71 -1.86 1.97
N THR A 192 -6.30 -2.60 0.95
CA THR A 192 -7.02 -2.67 -0.33
C THR A 192 -7.23 -4.12 -0.77
N PRO A 193 -8.17 -4.41 -1.67
CA PRO A 193 -8.35 -5.75 -2.23
C PRO A 193 -7.11 -6.34 -2.90
N LEU A 194 -6.16 -5.49 -3.30
CA LEU A 194 -4.90 -5.91 -3.92
C LEU A 194 -3.72 -5.96 -2.95
N GLY A 195 -3.99 -5.80 -1.65
CA GLY A 195 -2.98 -5.78 -0.59
C GLY A 195 -2.80 -4.39 0.03
N ALA A 196 -2.03 -4.33 1.12
CA ALA A 196 -1.81 -3.09 1.84
C ALA A 196 -0.99 -2.10 1.02
N MET A 197 -1.40 -0.83 1.07
CA MET A 197 -0.66 0.30 0.50
C MET A 197 -0.16 1.21 1.62
N VAL A 198 0.95 1.91 1.38
CA VAL A 198 1.43 3.01 2.19
C VAL A 198 1.20 4.31 1.47
N ALA A 199 0.66 5.30 2.19
CA ALA A 199 0.48 6.67 1.72
C ALA A 199 1.32 7.62 2.56
N ILE A 200 1.96 8.62 1.91
CA ILE A 200 2.73 9.67 2.57
C ILE A 200 2.26 11.02 2.04
N ALA A 201 1.85 11.91 2.94
CA ALA A 201 1.30 13.22 2.60
C ALA A 201 1.79 14.33 3.54
N SER A 202 1.83 15.56 3.02
CA SER A 202 1.80 16.78 3.83
C SER A 202 0.35 17.15 4.17
N GLU A 203 0.15 18.32 4.76
CA GLU A 203 -1.20 18.87 4.97
C GLU A 203 -1.86 19.33 3.63
N HIS A 204 -1.11 19.38 2.53
CA HIS A 204 -1.56 19.97 1.27
C HIS A 204 -1.57 19.00 0.08
N ALA A 205 -0.70 17.97 0.08
CA ALA A 205 -0.58 17.06 -1.05
C ALA A 205 -0.08 15.68 -0.65
N LEU A 206 -0.41 14.69 -1.46
CA LEU A 206 0.09 13.33 -1.42
C LEU A 206 1.38 13.22 -2.24
N PHE A 207 2.42 12.62 -1.67
CA PHE A 207 3.74 12.45 -2.28
C PHE A 207 4.04 11.01 -2.69
N LEU A 208 3.46 10.05 -1.96
CA LEU A 208 3.67 8.63 -2.22
C LEU A 208 2.39 7.84 -1.95
N LEU A 209 2.09 6.92 -2.88
CA LEU A 209 1.09 5.87 -2.72
C LEU A 209 1.63 4.61 -3.40
N ALA A 210 1.97 3.59 -2.62
CA ALA A 210 2.59 2.37 -3.15
C ALA A 210 2.19 1.15 -2.34
N PHE A 211 2.14 -0.03 -2.99
CA PHE A 211 1.96 -1.29 -2.26
C PHE A 211 3.17 -1.56 -1.36
N VAL A 212 2.92 -2.06 -0.15
CA VAL A 212 3.97 -2.25 0.88
C VAL A 212 5.05 -3.25 0.48
N ASP A 213 4.74 -4.18 -0.41
CA ASP A 213 5.65 -5.19 -0.95
C ASP A 213 6.36 -4.74 -2.25
N THR A 214 6.16 -3.47 -2.68
CA THR A 214 6.83 -2.92 -3.85
C THR A 214 8.34 -2.92 -3.65
N ARG A 215 9.06 -3.56 -4.59
CA ARG A 215 10.51 -3.61 -4.54
C ARG A 215 11.11 -2.21 -4.62
N GLY A 216 11.86 -1.83 -3.60
CA GLY A 216 12.52 -0.52 -3.52
C GLY A 216 11.74 0.55 -2.77
N LEU A 217 10.57 0.25 -2.20
CA LEU A 217 9.77 1.19 -1.42
C LEU A 217 10.58 1.92 -0.35
N ALA A 218 11.37 1.20 0.46
CA ALA A 218 12.21 1.80 1.49
C ALA A 218 13.18 2.86 0.93
N ARG A 219 13.75 2.61 -0.26
CA ARG A 219 14.64 3.56 -0.94
C ARG A 219 13.87 4.77 -1.46
N ASP A 220 12.65 4.60 -1.92
CA ASP A 220 11.82 5.70 -2.44
C ASP A 220 11.34 6.58 -1.27
N VAL A 221 10.98 6.00 -0.13
CA VAL A 221 10.68 6.72 1.12
C VAL A 221 11.90 7.52 1.60
N GLU A 222 13.09 6.90 1.63
CA GLU A 222 14.33 7.61 2.04
C GLU A 222 14.69 8.74 1.06
N ARG A 223 14.52 8.53 -0.24
CA ARG A 223 14.74 9.57 -1.25
C ARG A 223 13.78 10.75 -1.06
N LEU A 224 12.51 10.48 -0.76
CA LEU A 224 11.52 11.50 -0.46
C LEU A 224 11.93 12.31 0.79
N ARG A 225 12.30 11.60 1.86
CA ARG A 225 12.77 12.21 3.12
C ARG A 225 13.94 13.15 2.92
N VAL A 226 14.96 12.71 2.19
CA VAL A 226 16.18 13.50 1.93
C VAL A 226 15.89 14.70 1.04
N ARG A 227 15.12 14.50 -0.06
CA ARG A 227 14.86 15.55 -1.05
C ARG A 227 14.02 16.68 -0.49
N LEU A 228 13.04 16.35 0.35
CA LEU A 228 12.16 17.34 0.99
C LEU A 228 12.69 17.83 2.34
N LYS A 229 13.84 17.31 2.80
CA LYS A 229 14.34 17.55 4.17
C LYS A 229 13.24 17.33 5.21
N ALA A 230 12.47 16.25 5.02
CA ALA A 230 11.26 15.96 5.77
C ALA A 230 11.47 14.88 6.81
N ALA A 231 10.72 14.99 7.92
CA ALA A 231 10.47 13.87 8.83
C ALA A 231 9.17 13.17 8.42
N ILE A 232 9.23 11.85 8.26
CA ILE A 232 8.06 11.02 7.94
C ILE A 232 7.64 10.33 9.24
N VAL A 233 6.44 10.62 9.72
CA VAL A 233 5.91 10.09 10.98
C VAL A 233 4.54 9.45 10.78
N PRO A 234 4.23 8.36 11.48
CA PRO A 234 2.89 7.79 11.47
C PRO A 234 1.86 8.81 11.92
N GLY A 235 0.70 8.80 11.30
CA GLY A 235 -0.42 9.69 11.65
C GLY A 235 -1.38 9.87 10.48
N ASP A 236 -2.37 10.71 10.66
CA ASP A 236 -3.43 10.98 9.69
C ASP A 236 -3.63 12.48 9.48
N ASN A 237 -4.18 12.85 8.31
CA ASN A 237 -4.59 14.20 7.97
C ASN A 237 -5.67 14.16 6.86
N ALA A 238 -6.18 15.32 6.48
CA ALA A 238 -7.25 15.41 5.48
C ALA A 238 -6.88 14.75 4.14
N ILE A 239 -5.65 14.91 3.65
CA ILE A 239 -5.16 14.31 2.40
C ILE A 239 -5.13 12.77 2.51
N LEU A 240 -4.67 12.22 3.64
CA LEU A 240 -4.63 10.78 3.87
C LEU A 240 -6.03 10.20 4.03
N GLN A 241 -6.97 10.92 4.64
CA GLN A 241 -8.37 10.50 4.69
C GLN A 241 -9.03 10.54 3.31
N GLN A 242 -8.77 11.59 2.53
CA GLN A 242 -9.28 11.70 1.17
C GLN A 242 -8.82 10.52 0.31
N ILE A 243 -7.53 10.19 0.29
CA ILE A 243 -7.04 9.06 -0.51
C ILE A 243 -7.59 7.70 -0.03
N LYS A 244 -7.83 7.52 1.28
CA LYS A 244 -8.50 6.31 1.79
C LYS A 244 -9.90 6.14 1.19
N ASN A 245 -10.68 7.23 1.19
CA ASN A 245 -12.05 7.22 0.65
C ASN A 245 -12.03 7.01 -0.87
N GLU A 246 -11.19 7.74 -1.60
CA GLU A 246 -11.07 7.61 -3.06
C GLU A 246 -10.59 6.21 -3.49
N LEU A 247 -9.72 5.56 -2.71
CA LEU A 247 -9.33 4.16 -2.96
C LEU A 247 -10.50 3.20 -2.70
N SER A 248 -11.30 3.44 -1.66
CA SER A 248 -12.51 2.65 -1.41
C SER A 248 -13.47 2.73 -2.59
N ASP A 249 -13.79 3.95 -3.04
CA ASP A 249 -14.68 4.20 -4.17
C ASP A 249 -14.14 3.57 -5.46
N TYR A 250 -12.81 3.67 -5.70
CA TYR A 250 -12.16 3.05 -6.85
C TYR A 250 -12.31 1.54 -6.86
N PHE A 251 -12.03 0.87 -5.74
CA PHE A 251 -12.13 -0.58 -5.65
C PHE A 251 -13.57 -1.11 -5.65
N LEU A 252 -14.53 -0.30 -5.23
CA LEU A 252 -15.97 -0.60 -5.36
C LEU A 252 -16.48 -0.36 -6.79
N GLY A 253 -15.74 0.38 -7.63
CA GLY A 253 -16.15 0.77 -8.96
C GLY A 253 -17.07 2.00 -9.01
N GLU A 254 -17.29 2.65 -7.87
CA GLU A 254 -18.15 3.83 -7.77
C GLU A 254 -17.52 5.05 -8.43
N LYS A 255 -16.18 5.17 -8.34
CA LYS A 255 -15.43 6.25 -8.95
C LYS A 255 -14.03 5.82 -9.36
N LEU A 256 -13.75 5.78 -10.64
CA LEU A 256 -12.47 5.31 -11.19
C LEU A 256 -11.40 6.42 -11.37
N THR A 257 -11.64 7.60 -10.82
CA THR A 257 -10.73 8.76 -10.89
C THR A 257 -10.39 9.27 -9.50
N PHE A 258 -9.22 9.90 -9.39
CA PHE A 258 -8.71 10.45 -8.14
C PHE A 258 -8.63 11.97 -8.23
N ASN A 259 -9.06 12.67 -7.17
CA ASN A 259 -9.04 14.14 -7.05
C ASN A 259 -8.09 14.60 -5.94
N VAL A 260 -7.51 13.68 -5.17
CA VAL A 260 -6.56 14.04 -4.11
C VAL A 260 -5.42 14.88 -4.67
N PRO A 261 -5.07 16.01 -4.06
CA PRO A 261 -3.93 16.82 -4.49
C PRO A 261 -2.64 16.00 -4.39
N ILE A 262 -1.83 16.02 -5.46
CA ILE A 262 -0.56 15.29 -5.52
C ILE A 262 0.60 16.23 -5.79
N GLU A 263 1.78 15.85 -5.28
CA GLU A 263 3.04 16.48 -5.65
C GLU A 263 4.00 15.46 -6.23
N ILE A 264 4.44 15.71 -7.46
CA ILE A 264 5.25 14.77 -8.24
C ILE A 264 6.73 15.09 -8.05
N ILE A 265 7.45 14.21 -7.35
CA ILE A 265 8.87 14.36 -7.05
C ILE A 265 9.70 13.44 -7.95
N GLY A 266 10.36 14.01 -8.98
CA GLY A 266 11.16 13.27 -9.95
C GLY A 266 12.09 14.17 -10.75
N THR A 267 12.87 13.60 -11.69
CA THR A 267 13.58 14.38 -12.71
C THR A 267 12.56 15.00 -13.68
N GLU A 268 12.95 16.03 -14.42
CA GLU A 268 12.07 16.66 -15.42
C GLU A 268 11.51 15.65 -16.42
N PHE A 269 12.35 14.72 -16.88
CA PHE A 269 11.92 13.64 -17.77
C PHE A 269 10.87 12.72 -17.10
N GLN A 270 11.10 12.30 -15.84
CA GLN A 270 10.14 11.49 -15.12
C GLN A 270 8.82 12.23 -14.91
N GLN A 271 8.86 13.49 -14.52
CA GLN A 271 7.66 14.30 -14.36
C GLN A 271 6.88 14.44 -15.66
N LYS A 272 7.58 14.64 -16.81
CA LYS A 272 6.96 14.70 -18.14
C LYS A 272 6.25 13.38 -18.47
N VAL A 273 6.90 12.24 -18.24
CA VAL A 273 6.29 10.92 -18.45
C VAL A 273 5.09 10.73 -17.54
N TRP A 274 5.18 11.06 -16.26
CA TRP A 274 4.09 10.87 -15.30
C TRP A 274 2.88 11.77 -15.56
N ARG A 275 3.08 13.02 -15.98
CA ARG A 275 1.99 13.89 -16.44
C ARG A 275 1.32 13.31 -17.68
N MET A 276 2.09 12.76 -18.62
CA MET A 276 1.53 12.12 -19.82
C MET A 276 0.72 10.86 -19.46
N LEU A 277 1.16 10.06 -18.49
CA LEU A 277 0.40 8.90 -18.01
C LEU A 277 -1.00 9.28 -17.50
N GLN A 278 -1.14 10.42 -16.83
CA GLN A 278 -2.44 10.91 -16.32
C GLN A 278 -3.43 11.24 -17.44
N THR A 279 -2.97 11.42 -18.67
CA THR A 279 -3.87 11.68 -19.82
C THR A 279 -4.44 10.40 -20.44
N ILE A 280 -3.94 9.20 -20.03
CA ILE A 280 -4.49 7.93 -20.53
C ILE A 280 -5.85 7.72 -19.85
N PRO A 281 -6.97 7.66 -20.62
CA PRO A 281 -8.29 7.50 -20.03
C PRO A 281 -8.42 6.16 -19.27
N VAL A 282 -9.34 6.13 -18.33
CA VAL A 282 -9.75 4.88 -17.66
C VAL A 282 -10.15 3.84 -18.70
N GLY A 283 -9.75 2.58 -18.50
CA GLY A 283 -10.03 1.44 -19.39
C GLY A 283 -9.35 1.51 -20.77
N LYS A 284 -8.53 2.51 -21.02
CA LYS A 284 -7.69 2.56 -22.24
C LYS A 284 -6.25 2.23 -21.90
N THR A 285 -5.56 1.62 -22.87
CA THR A 285 -4.15 1.27 -22.72
C THR A 285 -3.32 1.89 -23.83
N TRP A 286 -2.10 2.30 -23.49
CA TRP A 286 -1.08 2.72 -24.44
C TRP A 286 0.07 1.73 -24.47
N SER A 287 0.78 1.68 -25.59
CA SER A 287 2.08 0.99 -25.64
C SER A 287 3.18 1.90 -25.09
N TYR A 288 4.33 1.31 -24.70
CA TYR A 288 5.51 2.09 -24.33
C TYR A 288 6.01 2.97 -25.49
N SER A 289 5.82 2.54 -26.74
CA SER A 289 6.15 3.33 -27.93
C SER A 289 5.19 4.50 -28.10
N THR A 290 3.89 4.29 -27.92
CA THR A 290 2.89 5.37 -27.94
C THR A 290 3.21 6.43 -26.89
N LEU A 291 3.53 6.00 -25.66
CA LEU A 291 3.92 6.91 -24.58
C LEU A 291 5.22 7.65 -24.92
N ALA A 292 6.23 7.00 -25.54
CA ALA A 292 7.47 7.64 -25.96
C ALA A 292 7.23 8.73 -27.03
N ILE A 293 6.35 8.47 -27.99
CA ILE A 293 5.94 9.46 -29.00
C ILE A 293 5.22 10.64 -28.30
N ALA A 294 4.28 10.36 -27.41
CA ALA A 294 3.50 11.39 -26.70
C ALA A 294 4.37 12.31 -25.83
N VAL A 295 5.44 11.81 -25.24
CA VAL A 295 6.42 12.66 -24.50
C VAL A 295 7.44 13.36 -25.43
N GLY A 296 7.31 13.22 -26.75
CA GLY A 296 8.19 13.86 -27.73
C GLY A 296 9.60 13.22 -27.83
N GLN A 297 9.72 11.94 -27.46
CA GLN A 297 10.98 11.19 -27.53
C GLN A 297 10.75 9.77 -28.08
N PRO A 298 10.38 9.61 -29.35
CA PRO A 298 9.92 8.34 -29.93
C PRO A 298 10.94 7.20 -29.84
N THR A 299 12.23 7.49 -29.78
CA THR A 299 13.30 6.49 -29.64
C THR A 299 13.59 6.08 -28.19
N ALA A 300 13.02 6.78 -27.21
CA ALA A 300 13.33 6.62 -25.78
C ALA A 300 12.47 5.58 -25.05
N CYS A 301 11.95 4.55 -25.71
CA CYS A 301 11.04 3.55 -25.12
C CYS A 301 11.57 2.93 -23.83
N ARG A 302 12.89 2.62 -23.74
CA ARG A 302 13.50 2.06 -22.51
C ARG A 302 13.53 3.08 -21.37
N ALA A 303 13.83 4.34 -21.66
CA ALA A 303 13.84 5.41 -20.65
C ALA A 303 12.43 5.70 -20.14
N VAL A 304 11.44 5.70 -21.03
CA VAL A 304 10.02 5.84 -20.70
C VAL A 304 9.54 4.67 -19.84
N ALA A 305 9.91 3.43 -20.18
CA ALA A 305 9.57 2.24 -19.38
C ALA A 305 10.20 2.32 -17.97
N ASN A 306 11.44 2.79 -17.86
CA ASN A 306 12.09 3.01 -16.57
C ASN A 306 11.39 4.11 -15.74
N ALA A 307 11.00 5.22 -16.37
CA ALA A 307 10.25 6.29 -15.71
C ALA A 307 8.87 5.79 -15.24
N ASN A 308 8.15 5.03 -16.10
CA ASN A 308 6.89 4.37 -15.77
C ASN A 308 7.02 3.47 -14.54
N GLY A 309 8.06 2.63 -14.49
CA GLY A 309 8.32 1.73 -13.36
C GLY A 309 8.80 2.42 -12.06
N ARG A 310 9.13 3.71 -12.11
CA ARG A 310 9.53 4.55 -10.96
C ARG A 310 8.40 5.43 -10.45
N ASN A 311 7.18 5.22 -10.90
CA ASN A 311 6.01 5.92 -10.41
C ASN A 311 5.84 5.69 -8.90
N GLN A 312 5.73 6.80 -8.16
CA GLN A 312 5.58 6.80 -6.70
C GLN A 312 4.12 6.96 -6.25
N LEU A 313 3.20 7.23 -7.18
CA LEU A 313 1.78 7.47 -6.92
C LEU A 313 0.94 6.43 -7.69
N ALA A 314 1.05 5.18 -7.28
CA ALA A 314 0.34 4.07 -7.92
C ALA A 314 -1.17 4.34 -7.98
N LEU A 315 -1.85 3.89 -8.99
CA LEU A 315 -3.25 4.12 -9.35
C LEU A 315 -3.53 5.56 -9.80
N ILE A 316 -3.16 6.57 -9.02
CA ILE A 316 -3.39 7.99 -9.32
C ILE A 316 -2.64 8.39 -10.59
N ILE A 317 -1.38 8.00 -10.71
CA ILE A 317 -0.64 8.04 -11.96
C ILE A 317 -0.73 6.63 -12.58
N PRO A 318 -1.52 6.44 -13.62
CA PRO A 318 -1.96 5.12 -14.07
C PRO A 318 -0.90 4.40 -14.92
N CYS A 319 0.28 4.15 -14.34
CA CYS A 319 1.35 3.41 -15.02
C CYS A 319 0.98 1.96 -15.36
N HIS A 320 -0.08 1.41 -14.75
CA HIS A 320 -0.66 0.12 -15.10
C HIS A 320 -1.36 0.13 -16.48
N ARG A 321 -1.78 1.29 -17.01
CA ARG A 321 -2.39 1.42 -18.34
C ARG A 321 -1.39 1.36 -19.49
N VAL A 322 -0.07 1.22 -19.22
CA VAL A 322 0.94 1.07 -20.28
C VAL A 322 1.33 -0.41 -20.42
N ILE A 323 1.15 -0.95 -21.63
CA ILE A 323 1.38 -2.36 -21.97
C ILE A 323 2.42 -2.50 -23.11
N ASN A 324 2.81 -3.70 -23.45
CA ASN A 324 3.69 -3.95 -24.58
C ASN A 324 2.94 -3.75 -25.93
N VAL A 325 3.68 -3.43 -26.98
CA VAL A 325 3.11 -3.21 -28.31
C VAL A 325 2.34 -4.41 -28.85
N ASN A 326 2.70 -5.63 -28.43
CA ASN A 326 2.02 -6.87 -28.81
C ASN A 326 0.78 -7.19 -27.93
N GLY A 327 0.32 -6.22 -27.10
CA GLY A 327 -0.81 -6.39 -26.21
C GLY A 327 -0.52 -7.15 -24.91
N GLN A 328 0.66 -7.70 -24.74
CA GLN A 328 1.02 -8.40 -23.51
C GLN A 328 1.22 -7.41 -22.35
N ILE A 329 0.82 -7.83 -21.16
CA ILE A 329 1.02 -7.05 -19.93
C ILE A 329 2.50 -7.01 -19.62
N GLY A 330 3.11 -5.81 -19.73
CA GLY A 330 4.49 -5.56 -19.36
C GLY A 330 4.68 -5.49 -17.83
N GLY A 331 5.92 -5.21 -17.40
CA GLY A 331 6.27 -5.08 -15.99
C GLY A 331 5.44 -4.03 -15.25
N TYR A 332 5.27 -4.22 -13.94
CA TYR A 332 4.61 -3.31 -13.03
C TYR A 332 5.30 -3.36 -11.66
N ALA A 333 5.54 -2.21 -11.04
CA ALA A 333 6.21 -2.15 -9.74
C ALA A 333 5.44 -2.88 -8.64
N GLY A 334 4.11 -2.82 -8.68
CA GLY A 334 3.22 -3.57 -7.79
C GLY A 334 2.99 -5.04 -8.17
N GLY A 335 3.66 -5.56 -9.23
CA GLY A 335 3.50 -6.93 -9.71
C GLY A 335 2.48 -7.09 -10.84
N ILE A 336 2.76 -8.01 -11.76
CA ILE A 336 1.99 -8.22 -13.01
C ILE A 336 0.52 -8.60 -12.70
N ALA A 337 0.29 -9.39 -11.65
CA ALA A 337 -1.04 -9.81 -11.25
C ALA A 337 -1.95 -8.62 -10.88
N ARG A 338 -1.42 -7.66 -10.10
CA ARG A 338 -2.15 -6.43 -9.78
C ARG A 338 -2.44 -5.60 -11.02
N LYS A 339 -1.48 -5.49 -11.94
CA LYS A 339 -1.69 -4.77 -13.20
C LYS A 339 -2.81 -5.39 -14.02
N ALA A 340 -2.83 -6.71 -14.17
CA ALA A 340 -3.88 -7.44 -14.88
C ALA A 340 -5.25 -7.20 -14.22
N TRP A 341 -5.31 -7.24 -12.90
CA TRP A 341 -6.53 -6.99 -12.14
C TRP A 341 -7.03 -5.55 -12.34
N LEU A 342 -6.15 -4.56 -12.23
CA LEU A 342 -6.49 -3.14 -12.40
C LEU A 342 -7.06 -2.86 -13.80
N LEU A 343 -6.43 -3.41 -14.83
CA LEU A 343 -6.93 -3.26 -16.22
C LEU A 343 -8.32 -3.89 -16.39
N ALA A 344 -8.53 -5.10 -15.89
CA ALA A 344 -9.82 -5.77 -15.96
C ALA A 344 -10.89 -5.06 -15.12
N HIS A 345 -10.51 -4.50 -13.96
CA HIS A 345 -11.39 -3.73 -13.11
C HIS A 345 -11.88 -2.46 -13.82
N GLU A 346 -10.96 -1.68 -14.39
CA GLU A 346 -11.31 -0.47 -15.11
C GLU A 346 -12.14 -0.75 -16.37
N GLU A 347 -11.87 -1.85 -17.08
CA GLU A 347 -12.65 -2.26 -18.25
C GLU A 347 -14.09 -2.62 -17.89
N LYS A 348 -14.29 -3.34 -16.77
CA LYS A 348 -15.60 -3.77 -16.30
C LYS A 348 -16.55 -2.59 -16.07
N TYR A 349 -16.08 -1.57 -15.35
CA TYR A 349 -16.90 -0.42 -14.94
C TYR A 349 -17.02 0.70 -16.00
N LEU A 350 -16.44 0.52 -17.18
CA LEU A 350 -16.70 1.39 -18.34
C LEU A 350 -17.81 0.83 -19.24
N LEU A 351 -18.18 -0.44 -19.04
CA LEU A 351 -19.21 -1.13 -19.84
C LEU A 351 -20.59 -1.10 -19.15
N GLU A 352 -20.64 -0.63 -17.91
CA GLU A 352 -21.84 -0.32 -17.13
C GLU A 352 -22.19 1.17 -17.22
#